data_8d184724d09b2829a21821ccf2a1703c
#
_entry.id   8d184724d09b2829a21821ccf2a1703c
#
_cell.length_a   1.000
_cell.length_b   1.000
_cell.length_c   1.000
_cell.angle_alpha   90.00
_cell.angle_beta   90.00
_cell.angle_gamma   90.00
#
_symmetry.space_group_name_H-M   'P 1'
#
loop_
_entity.id
_entity.type
_entity.pdbx_description
1 polymer ?
#
loop_
_entity_poly.entity_id
_entity_poly.type
_entity_poly.pdbx_seq_one_letter_code
_entity_poly.pdbx_strand_id
1 'polypeptide(L)'
;RESKEKPGTFEVEGVMQRASSENQNGRVYKKDILMREAKKYMDEFVKRGNAFGELDHPESPVVSLKNASHIVKDLYWKGDDLMGKVELLNTPAGNIVKEIIKAGHTIGISSRGTGSVTQTNEGTLEVQPDFELVCWDFVSNPSTHGAFMNPVSLQENKSVKSPYSSLDGIINDILRA
;
A
#
# COMPACT_ATOMS: atom_id res chain seq x y z
N ARG A 1 1.55 17.73 -15.90
CA ARG A 1 1.50 16.59 -16.85
C ARG A 1 0.66 15.52 -16.17
N GLU A 2 -0.56 15.34 -16.67
CA GLU A 2 -1.49 14.31 -16.24
C GLU A 2 -0.83 12.94 -16.43
N SER A 3 -0.75 12.14 -15.35
CA SER A 3 -0.38 10.75 -15.46
C SER A 3 -1.50 10.01 -16.18
N LYS A 4 -1.26 9.56 -17.39
CA LYS A 4 -2.16 8.63 -18.08
C LYS A 4 -2.12 7.32 -17.29
N GLU A 5 -3.18 7.05 -16.53
CA GLU A 5 -3.40 5.76 -15.89
C GLU A 5 -3.32 4.67 -16.97
N LYS A 6 -2.45 3.71 -16.74
CA LYS A 6 -2.36 2.56 -17.64
C LYS A 6 -3.60 1.70 -17.42
N PRO A 7 -4.40 1.40 -18.44
CA PRO A 7 -5.54 0.51 -18.31
C PRO A 7 -5.09 -0.85 -17.75
N GLY A 8 -5.75 -1.31 -16.68
CA GLY A 8 -5.49 -2.62 -16.07
C GLY A 8 -4.53 -2.64 -14.89
N THR A 9 -4.08 -1.50 -14.35
CA THR A 9 -3.35 -1.45 -13.08
C THR A 9 -4.31 -1.61 -11.91
N PHE A 10 -3.93 -2.42 -10.92
CA PHE A 10 -4.67 -2.57 -9.67
C PHE A 10 -3.92 -1.81 -8.57
N GLU A 11 -4.49 -0.71 -8.11
CA GLU A 11 -3.88 0.13 -7.08
C GLU A 11 -4.64 0.03 -5.76
N VAL A 12 -3.90 0.08 -4.68
CA VAL A 12 -4.40 0.14 -3.31
C VAL A 12 -3.76 1.29 -2.56
N GLU A 13 -4.47 1.80 -1.56
CA GLU A 13 -4.02 2.93 -0.74
C GLU A 13 -4.38 2.68 0.72
N GLY A 14 -3.51 3.13 1.63
CA GLY A 14 -3.74 3.00 3.06
C GLY A 14 -2.60 3.55 3.90
N VAL A 15 -2.72 3.33 5.20
CA VAL A 15 -1.66 3.65 6.16
C VAL A 15 -0.52 2.64 5.97
N MET A 16 0.68 3.15 5.70
CA MET A 16 1.91 2.35 5.61
C MET A 16 2.58 2.18 6.97
N GLN A 17 2.60 3.28 7.75
CA GLN A 17 3.23 3.32 9.07
C GLN A 17 2.73 4.54 9.85
N ARG A 18 2.80 4.49 11.19
CA ARG A 18 2.42 5.61 12.06
C ARG A 18 3.62 6.05 12.89
N ALA A 19 3.86 7.37 12.92
CA ALA A 19 4.88 7.98 13.74
C ALA A 19 4.40 8.19 15.19
N SER A 20 5.34 8.22 16.13
CA SER A 20 5.11 8.61 17.53
C SER A 20 4.02 7.80 18.26
N SER A 21 3.71 6.62 17.78
CA SER A 21 2.75 5.68 18.37
C SER A 21 3.37 4.30 18.48
N GLU A 22 3.10 3.62 19.58
CA GLU A 22 3.53 2.24 19.78
C GLU A 22 2.79 1.31 18.82
N ASN A 23 3.53 0.45 18.14
CA ASN A 23 3.00 -0.56 17.27
C ASN A 23 2.83 -1.92 17.98
N GLN A 24 2.27 -2.92 17.30
CA GLN A 24 2.03 -4.26 17.89
C GLN A 24 3.30 -4.99 18.35
N ASN A 25 4.48 -4.55 17.89
CA ASN A 25 5.78 -5.09 18.33
C ASN A 25 6.38 -4.29 19.50
N GLY A 26 5.62 -3.39 20.12
CA GLY A 26 6.10 -2.53 21.21
C GLY A 26 7.09 -1.45 20.76
N ARG A 27 7.16 -1.16 19.45
CA ARG A 27 8.12 -0.19 18.89
C ARG A 27 7.46 1.15 18.62
N VAL A 28 8.20 2.22 18.92
CA VAL A 28 7.84 3.60 18.59
C VAL A 28 8.87 4.16 17.62
N TYR A 29 8.38 4.68 16.51
CA TYR A 29 9.20 5.38 15.50
C TYR A 29 9.01 6.88 15.69
N LYS A 30 10.07 7.62 16.01
CA LYS A 30 10.02 9.09 16.03
C LYS A 30 9.68 9.63 14.65
N LYS A 31 8.93 10.72 14.61
CA LYS A 31 8.45 11.29 13.34
C LYS A 31 9.58 11.76 12.44
N ASP A 32 10.62 12.35 12.98
CA ASP A 32 11.79 12.83 12.25
C ASP A 32 12.57 11.68 11.59
N ILE A 33 12.74 10.56 12.29
CA ILE A 33 13.39 9.35 11.76
C ILE A 33 12.55 8.79 10.60
N LEU A 34 11.24 8.62 10.82
CA LEU A 34 10.36 8.06 9.80
C LEU A 34 10.23 8.99 8.58
N MET A 35 10.19 10.31 8.79
CA MET A 35 10.19 11.30 7.70
C MET A 35 11.47 11.25 6.87
N ARG A 36 12.62 11.14 7.52
CA ARG A 36 13.91 10.99 6.85
C ARG A 36 13.93 9.75 5.96
N GLU A 37 13.54 8.60 6.52
CA GLU A 37 13.57 7.34 5.79
C GLU A 37 12.52 7.28 4.67
N ALA A 38 11.31 7.80 4.90
CA ALA A 38 10.30 7.91 3.85
C ALA A 38 10.77 8.79 2.69
N LYS A 39 11.41 9.94 2.99
CA LYS A 39 11.98 10.82 1.98
C LYS A 39 13.10 10.13 1.20
N LYS A 40 14.03 9.46 1.89
CA LYS A 40 15.12 8.70 1.28
C LYS A 40 14.55 7.61 0.35
N TYR A 41 13.55 6.86 0.82
CA TYR A 41 12.90 5.81 0.03
C TYR A 41 12.20 6.37 -1.23
N MET A 42 11.51 7.50 -1.10
CA MET A 42 10.91 8.19 -2.25
C MET A 42 11.96 8.60 -3.29
N ASP A 43 13.07 9.19 -2.83
CA ASP A 43 14.12 9.72 -3.73
C ASP A 43 14.92 8.58 -4.39
N GLU A 44 15.23 7.51 -3.67
CA GLU A 44 16.10 6.44 -4.13
C GLU A 44 15.37 5.33 -4.89
N PHE A 45 14.13 5.01 -4.49
CA PHE A 45 13.40 3.87 -5.04
C PHE A 45 12.14 4.26 -5.80
N VAL A 46 11.25 5.05 -5.22
CA VAL A 46 9.96 5.36 -5.85
C VAL A 46 10.16 6.16 -7.13
N LYS A 47 10.99 7.20 -7.11
CA LYS A 47 11.29 8.02 -8.30
C LYS A 47 11.98 7.24 -9.41
N ARG A 48 12.73 6.20 -9.05
CA ARG A 48 13.41 5.32 -10.03
C ARG A 48 12.51 4.19 -10.55
N GLY A 49 11.34 3.98 -9.93
CA GLY A 49 10.42 2.93 -10.32
C GLY A 49 10.87 1.53 -9.90
N ASN A 50 11.63 1.41 -8.81
CA ASN A 50 12.11 0.13 -8.26
C ASN A 50 11.79 -0.08 -6.77
N ALA A 51 10.79 0.61 -6.26
CA ALA A 51 10.29 0.50 -4.89
C ALA A 51 9.46 -0.78 -4.68
N PHE A 52 10.06 -1.95 -4.93
CA PHE A 52 9.40 -3.25 -4.81
C PHE A 52 9.22 -3.67 -3.36
N GLY A 53 8.13 -4.42 -3.10
CA GLY A 53 7.88 -5.12 -1.85
C GLY A 53 7.38 -6.54 -2.12
N GLU A 54 7.44 -7.36 -1.10
CA GLU A 54 7.15 -8.80 -1.17
C GLU A 54 5.80 -9.13 -0.54
N LEU A 55 5.33 -10.35 -0.79
CA LEU A 55 4.28 -10.98 -0.02
C LEU A 55 4.94 -11.76 1.11
N ASP A 56 4.48 -11.52 2.33
CA ASP A 56 5.07 -11.93 3.61
C ASP A 56 6.43 -11.28 3.90
N HIS A 57 6.81 -11.24 5.18
CA HIS A 57 8.10 -10.73 5.62
C HIS A 57 9.16 -11.82 5.55
N PRO A 58 10.11 -11.78 4.59
CA PRO A 58 11.28 -12.65 4.66
C PRO A 58 12.27 -12.13 5.73
N GLU A 59 13.13 -13.01 6.22
CA GLU A 59 14.21 -12.63 7.14
C GLU A 59 15.33 -11.82 6.45
N SER A 60 15.38 -11.85 5.12
CA SER A 60 16.40 -11.16 4.34
C SER A 60 16.22 -9.65 4.32
N PRO A 61 17.28 -8.85 4.48
CA PRO A 61 17.22 -7.39 4.27
C PRO A 61 17.15 -7.00 2.78
N VAL A 62 17.28 -7.95 1.86
CA VAL A 62 17.25 -7.70 0.42
C VAL A 62 15.93 -8.17 -0.15
N VAL A 63 15.28 -7.29 -0.95
CA VAL A 63 14.02 -7.61 -1.63
C VAL A 63 14.25 -8.66 -2.72
N SER A 64 13.52 -9.76 -2.65
CA SER A 64 13.55 -10.82 -3.64
C SER A 64 12.57 -10.55 -4.77
N LEU A 65 13.06 -10.33 -5.98
CA LEU A 65 12.21 -10.11 -7.15
C LEU A 65 11.33 -11.33 -7.48
N LYS A 66 11.72 -12.54 -7.05
CA LYS A 66 10.89 -13.75 -7.20
C LYS A 66 9.58 -13.66 -6.42
N ASN A 67 9.61 -12.97 -5.28
CA ASN A 67 8.47 -12.81 -4.37
C ASN A 67 7.83 -11.41 -4.46
N ALA A 68 8.31 -10.55 -5.39
CA ALA A 68 7.77 -9.22 -5.55
C ALA A 68 6.28 -9.27 -5.88
N SER A 69 5.47 -8.65 -5.03
CA SER A 69 4.01 -8.60 -5.14
C SER A 69 3.51 -7.24 -5.61
N HIS A 70 4.27 -6.19 -5.37
CA HIS A 70 3.84 -4.81 -5.59
C HIS A 70 5.00 -3.85 -5.76
N ILE A 71 4.67 -2.63 -6.14
CA ILE A 71 5.59 -1.49 -6.18
C ILE A 71 4.92 -0.28 -5.50
N VAL A 72 5.64 0.40 -4.63
CA VAL A 72 5.18 1.65 -4.03
C VAL A 72 5.26 2.76 -5.06
N LYS A 73 4.15 3.48 -5.27
CA LYS A 73 4.02 4.56 -6.26
C LYS A 73 4.15 5.94 -5.65
N ASP A 74 3.68 6.10 -4.41
CA ASP A 74 3.69 7.39 -3.72
C ASP A 74 3.63 7.20 -2.21
N LEU A 75 4.21 8.15 -1.47
CA LEU A 75 4.14 8.27 -0.03
C LEU A 75 3.84 9.71 0.35
N TYR A 76 2.88 9.91 1.26
CA TYR A 76 2.50 11.24 1.74
C TYR A 76 2.04 11.18 3.19
N TRP A 77 2.12 12.31 3.88
CA TRP A 77 1.75 12.42 5.28
C TRP A 77 0.32 12.91 5.48
N LYS A 78 -0.40 12.27 6.41
CA LYS A 78 -1.68 12.72 6.93
C LYS A 78 -1.62 12.72 8.46
N GLY A 79 -1.29 13.87 9.06
CA GLY A 79 -0.98 13.93 10.49
C GLY A 79 0.28 13.13 10.81
N ASP A 80 0.15 12.14 11.69
CA ASP A 80 1.24 11.22 12.04
C ASP A 80 1.22 9.91 11.24
N ASP A 81 0.24 9.74 10.36
CA ASP A 81 0.15 8.62 9.44
C ASP A 81 0.95 8.88 8.17
N LEU A 82 1.89 7.99 7.87
CA LEU A 82 2.50 7.87 6.56
C LEU A 82 1.58 7.03 5.69
N MET A 83 0.96 7.67 4.72
CA MET A 83 0.09 7.05 3.73
C MET A 83 0.88 6.63 2.51
N GLY A 84 0.40 5.61 1.81
CA GLY A 84 1.03 5.19 0.56
C GLY A 84 0.04 4.68 -0.47
N LYS A 85 0.40 4.88 -1.74
CA LYS A 85 -0.23 4.28 -2.92
C LYS A 85 0.67 3.18 -3.46
N VAL A 86 0.08 2.04 -3.71
CA VAL A 86 0.78 0.82 -4.08
C VAL A 86 0.11 0.19 -5.29
N GLU A 87 0.90 -0.11 -6.32
CA GLU A 87 0.44 -0.84 -7.51
C GLU A 87 0.76 -2.33 -7.36
N LEU A 88 -0.25 -3.19 -7.49
CA LEU A 88 -0.09 -4.63 -7.45
C LEU A 88 0.44 -5.15 -8.80
N LEU A 89 1.51 -5.92 -8.76
CA LEU A 89 2.15 -6.47 -9.94
C LEU A 89 1.43 -7.71 -10.47
N ASN A 90 1.59 -7.99 -11.76
CA ASN A 90 1.11 -9.24 -12.38
C ASN A 90 2.12 -10.40 -12.20
N THR A 91 2.61 -10.55 -10.97
CA THR A 91 3.46 -11.66 -10.52
C THR A 91 2.63 -12.71 -9.79
N PRO A 92 3.10 -13.92 -9.55
CA PRO A 92 2.39 -14.91 -8.74
C PRO A 92 2.00 -14.34 -7.36
N ALA A 93 2.93 -13.69 -6.66
CA ALA A 93 2.68 -13.08 -5.35
C ALA A 93 1.68 -11.91 -5.43
N GLY A 94 1.80 -11.02 -6.42
CA GLY A 94 0.87 -9.91 -6.63
C GLY A 94 -0.54 -10.38 -7.00
N ASN A 95 -0.66 -11.47 -7.75
CA ASN A 95 -1.96 -12.05 -8.09
C ASN A 95 -2.66 -12.66 -6.87
N ILE A 96 -1.92 -13.27 -5.93
CA ILE A 96 -2.48 -13.74 -4.65
C ILE A 96 -3.10 -12.55 -3.90
N VAL A 97 -2.38 -11.43 -3.76
CA VAL A 97 -2.89 -10.21 -3.10
C VAL A 97 -4.15 -9.69 -3.78
N LYS A 98 -4.15 -9.63 -5.12
CA LYS A 98 -5.32 -9.19 -5.89
C LYS A 98 -6.56 -10.04 -5.63
N GLU A 99 -6.40 -11.35 -5.64
CA GLU A 99 -7.54 -12.26 -5.42
C GLU A 99 -8.07 -12.19 -3.98
N ILE A 100 -7.20 -12.01 -2.98
CA ILE A 100 -7.60 -11.75 -1.59
C ILE A 100 -8.49 -10.49 -1.50
N ILE A 101 -8.04 -9.39 -2.11
CA ILE A 101 -8.77 -8.12 -2.09
C ILE A 101 -10.08 -8.21 -2.89
N LYS A 102 -10.08 -8.83 -4.08
CA LYS A 102 -11.28 -9.02 -4.90
C LYS A 102 -12.32 -9.89 -4.21
N ALA A 103 -11.88 -10.84 -3.38
CA ALA A 103 -12.77 -11.66 -2.55
C ALA A 103 -13.37 -10.89 -1.36
N GLY A 104 -13.06 -9.60 -1.20
CA GLY A 104 -13.59 -8.75 -0.13
C GLY A 104 -12.83 -8.87 1.20
N HIS A 105 -11.64 -9.47 1.19
CA HIS A 105 -10.81 -9.58 2.39
C HIS A 105 -9.81 -8.43 2.48
N THR A 106 -9.38 -8.14 3.70
CA THR A 106 -8.36 -7.13 3.99
C THR A 106 -6.97 -7.75 4.03
N ILE A 107 -5.98 -7.00 3.59
CA ILE A 107 -4.56 -7.36 3.70
C ILE A 107 -3.80 -6.18 4.27
N GLY A 108 -2.87 -6.46 5.18
CA GLY A 108 -2.03 -5.47 5.83
C GLY A 108 -0.76 -5.17 5.04
N ILE A 109 -0.14 -4.06 5.40
CA ILE A 109 1.19 -3.71 4.92
C ILE A 109 2.06 -3.36 6.11
N SER A 110 3.34 -3.75 6.09
CA SER A 110 4.26 -3.55 7.20
C SER A 110 5.66 -3.24 6.70
N SER A 111 6.35 -2.31 7.39
CA SER A 111 7.71 -1.93 7.03
C SER A 111 8.73 -3.01 7.43
N ARG A 112 9.69 -3.25 6.56
CA ARG A 112 10.92 -4.00 6.82
C ARG A 112 12.10 -3.04 6.81
N GLY A 113 12.92 -3.10 7.82
CA GLY A 113 14.08 -2.25 7.97
C GLY A 113 15.07 -2.82 8.98
N THR A 114 16.23 -2.22 9.06
CA THR A 114 17.30 -2.54 10.00
C THR A 114 17.63 -1.35 10.87
N GLY A 115 18.09 -1.60 12.08
CA GLY A 115 18.44 -0.55 13.04
C GLY A 115 18.36 -1.04 14.47
N SER A 116 18.83 -0.22 15.40
CA SER A 116 18.79 -0.52 16.82
C SER A 116 17.52 0.04 17.49
N VAL A 117 17.18 -0.54 18.63
CA VAL A 117 16.11 -0.06 19.50
C VAL A 117 16.65 0.12 20.91
N THR A 118 16.13 1.11 21.63
CA THR A 118 16.44 1.32 23.04
C THR A 118 15.16 1.23 23.84
N GLN A 119 15.19 0.44 24.92
CA GLN A 119 14.04 0.35 25.83
C GLN A 119 13.93 1.62 26.68
N THR A 120 12.75 2.20 26.69
CA THR A 120 12.43 3.35 27.55
C THR A 120 12.10 2.89 28.97
N ASN A 121 12.06 3.83 29.90
CA ASN A 121 11.66 3.55 31.30
C ASN A 121 10.21 3.03 31.40
N GLU A 122 9.39 3.29 30.40
CA GLU A 122 7.99 2.87 30.32
C GLU A 122 7.84 1.49 29.67
N GLY A 123 8.95 0.87 29.22
CA GLY A 123 8.98 -0.47 28.65
C GLY A 123 8.81 -0.51 27.13
N THR A 124 8.55 0.61 26.46
CA THR A 124 8.46 0.70 25.00
C THR A 124 9.84 0.62 24.35
N LEU A 125 9.89 0.15 23.11
CA LEU A 125 11.12 0.08 22.31
C LEU A 125 11.18 1.27 21.34
N GLU A 126 12.02 2.24 21.64
CA GLU A 126 12.24 3.40 20.78
C GLU A 126 13.25 3.07 19.69
N VAL A 127 12.83 3.22 18.43
CA VAL A 127 13.69 3.02 17.24
C VAL A 127 14.71 4.17 17.17
N GLN A 128 15.97 3.79 16.96
CA GLN A 128 17.09 4.73 17.01
C GLN A 128 17.39 5.37 15.63
N PRO A 129 18.20 6.45 15.60
CA PRO A 129 18.54 7.16 14.37
C PRO A 129 19.29 6.34 13.31
N ASP A 130 19.86 5.19 13.66
CA ASP A 130 20.49 4.24 12.74
C ASP A 130 19.50 3.39 11.96
N PHE A 131 18.19 3.60 12.15
CA PHE A 131 17.17 2.91 11.39
C PHE A 131 17.28 3.21 9.89
N GLU A 132 17.28 2.15 9.09
CA GLU A 132 17.22 2.18 7.64
C GLU A 132 16.02 1.39 7.14
N LEU A 133 15.16 2.04 6.37
CA LEU A 133 14.01 1.41 5.74
C LEU A 133 14.44 0.65 4.50
N VAL A 134 14.06 -0.62 4.41
CA VAL A 134 14.29 -1.49 3.24
C VAL A 134 13.12 -1.43 2.28
N CYS A 135 11.93 -1.74 2.75
CA CYS A 135 10.70 -1.75 1.95
C CYS A 135 9.46 -1.85 2.84
N TRP A 136 8.29 -1.90 2.23
CA TRP A 136 7.06 -2.36 2.84
C TRP A 136 6.63 -3.66 2.17
N ASP A 137 6.13 -4.62 2.97
CA ASP A 137 5.67 -5.93 2.50
C ASP A 137 4.20 -6.13 2.84
N PHE A 138 3.46 -6.86 1.99
CA PHE A 138 2.11 -7.30 2.34
C PHE A 138 2.15 -8.43 3.36
N VAL A 139 1.35 -8.30 4.41
CA VAL A 139 1.29 -9.25 5.52
C VAL A 139 -0.16 -9.47 5.97
N SER A 140 -0.43 -10.61 6.59
CA SER A 140 -1.75 -10.87 7.18
C SER A 140 -2.02 -10.04 8.43
N ASN A 141 -0.98 -9.76 9.23
CA ASN A 141 -1.07 -9.00 10.48
C ASN A 141 0.00 -7.90 10.53
N PRO A 142 -0.34 -6.66 10.14
CA PRO A 142 0.62 -5.56 10.10
C PRO A 142 0.99 -5.08 11.51
N SER A 143 2.26 -4.71 11.73
CA SER A 143 2.71 -4.19 13.01
C SER A 143 2.11 -2.82 13.37
N THR A 144 1.82 -1.97 12.39
CA THR A 144 1.13 -0.70 12.61
C THR A 144 -0.38 -0.94 12.71
N HIS A 145 -1.00 -0.47 13.79
CA HIS A 145 -2.45 -0.56 13.96
C HIS A 145 -3.20 0.13 12.81
N GLY A 146 -4.09 -0.61 12.14
CA GLY A 146 -4.89 -0.09 11.05
C GLY A 146 -4.16 0.05 9.71
N ALA A 147 -2.95 -0.50 9.55
CA ALA A 147 -2.21 -0.49 8.30
C ALA A 147 -2.74 -1.53 7.30
N PHE A 148 -4.01 -1.38 6.93
CA PHE A 148 -4.68 -2.18 5.90
C PHE A 148 -4.87 -1.38 4.62
N MET A 149 -4.69 -2.04 3.49
CA MET A 149 -4.76 -1.42 2.18
C MET A 149 -6.14 -1.61 1.57
N ASN A 150 -6.69 -0.53 1.02
CA ASN A 150 -7.98 -0.51 0.36
C ASN A 150 -7.80 -0.28 -1.14
N PRO A 151 -8.59 -0.93 -2.00
CA PRO A 151 -8.54 -0.64 -3.42
C PRO A 151 -8.87 0.83 -3.68
N VAL A 152 -8.02 1.47 -4.46
CA VAL A 152 -8.36 2.77 -5.03
C VAL A 152 -9.47 2.47 -6.04
N SER A 153 -10.68 3.02 -5.80
CA SER A 153 -11.79 2.83 -6.72
C SER A 153 -11.33 3.31 -8.10
N LEU A 154 -11.15 2.35 -9.01
CA LEU A 154 -11.13 2.67 -10.42
C LEU A 154 -12.44 3.43 -10.65
N GLN A 155 -12.37 4.69 -11.03
CA GLN A 155 -13.51 5.31 -11.69
C GLN A 155 -13.70 4.44 -12.94
N GLU A 156 -14.58 3.45 -12.80
CA GLU A 156 -15.11 2.78 -13.97
C GLU A 156 -15.64 3.91 -14.85
N ASN A 157 -14.98 4.13 -15.97
CA ASN A 157 -15.58 4.85 -17.07
C ASN A 157 -16.90 4.14 -17.36
N LYS A 158 -17.98 4.62 -16.75
CA LYS A 158 -19.35 4.24 -17.10
C LYS A 158 -19.63 4.72 -18.51
N SER A 159 -19.10 4.03 -19.48
CA SER A 159 -19.55 4.06 -20.86
C SER A 159 -19.53 2.65 -21.48
N VAL A 160 -19.86 1.64 -20.69
CA VAL A 160 -20.47 0.44 -21.27
C VAL A 160 -21.95 0.77 -21.34
N LYS A 161 -22.39 1.36 -22.45
CA LYS A 161 -23.82 1.35 -22.82
C LYS A 161 -24.25 -0.11 -22.73
N SER A 162 -25.16 -0.41 -21.80
CA SER A 162 -25.80 -1.71 -21.73
C SER A 162 -26.25 -2.08 -23.17
N PRO A 163 -26.00 -3.29 -23.66
CA PRO A 163 -26.51 -3.71 -24.96
C PRO A 163 -28.04 -3.62 -25.05
N TYR A 164 -28.73 -3.36 -23.94
CA TYR A 164 -30.18 -3.21 -23.81
C TYR A 164 -30.62 -1.75 -23.67
N SER A 165 -29.72 -0.76 -23.70
CA SER A 165 -30.10 0.67 -23.60
C SER A 165 -31.04 1.17 -24.73
N SER A 166 -31.06 0.47 -25.87
CA SER A 166 -32.01 0.70 -26.96
C SER A 166 -33.41 0.13 -26.68
N LEU A 167 -33.51 -0.92 -25.83
CA LEU A 167 -34.80 -1.50 -25.46
C LEU A 167 -35.54 -0.65 -24.42
N ASP A 168 -34.82 -0.01 -23.51
CA ASP A 168 -35.40 0.90 -22.50
C ASP A 168 -36.08 2.13 -23.17
N GLY A 169 -35.53 2.59 -24.29
CA GLY A 169 -36.16 3.64 -25.12
C GLY A 169 -37.48 3.19 -25.73
N ILE A 170 -37.53 2.00 -26.30
CA ILE A 170 -38.71 1.42 -26.96
C ILE A 170 -39.85 1.13 -25.92
N ILE A 171 -39.50 0.62 -24.76
CA ILE A 171 -40.46 0.33 -23.67
C ILE A 171 -41.09 1.63 -23.14
N ASN A 172 -40.30 2.70 -22.99
CA ASN A 172 -40.81 3.98 -22.52
C ASN A 172 -41.73 4.65 -23.55
N ASP A 173 -41.49 4.48 -24.86
CA ASP A 173 -42.35 4.99 -25.93
C ASP A 173 -43.69 4.26 -26.00
N ILE A 174 -43.69 2.91 -25.74
CA ILE A 174 -44.91 2.09 -25.69
C ILE A 174 -45.77 2.43 -24.47
N LEU A 175 -45.15 2.76 -23.32
CA LEU A 175 -45.88 3.09 -22.09
C LEU A 175 -46.46 4.53 -22.09
N ARG A 176 -46.12 5.38 -23.06
CA ARG A 176 -46.61 6.75 -23.22
C ARG A 176 -47.62 6.90 -24.35
N ALA A 177 -47.93 5.89 -25.10
CA ALA A 177 -48.96 5.83 -26.11
C ALA A 177 -50.26 5.25 -25.53
#